data_aaf9017cceb062536c513944fb98287f
#
_entry.id   aaf9017cceb062536c513944fb98287f
#
_cell.length_a   1.000
_cell.length_b   1.000
_cell.length_c   1.000
_cell.angle_alpha   90.00
_cell.angle_beta   90.00
_cell.angle_gamma   90.00
#
_symmetry.space_group_name_H-M   'P 1'
#
loop_
_entity.id
_entity.type
_entity.pdbx_description
1 polymer ?
#
loop_
_entity_poly.entity_id
_entity_poly.type
_entity_poly.pdbx_seq_one_letter_code
_entity_poly.pdbx_strand_id
1 'polypeptide(L)'
;MLQPELKLRRDKIRVLMAQQEIDAALITCNVNLIYTYGRVVSGYLYLPLNAPARLFIKRPNNIEGEHIHSIRKPEQLPDLLKECGLPLPAKLMLEGDELSYTEYTRLAACFPETTVVNGTPLIRKARSVKTNIEIEMFRRSGI
;
A
#
# COMPACT_ATOMS: atom_id res chain seq x y z
N MET A 1 -7.22 -10.88 12.19
CA MET A 1 -6.49 -9.66 12.59
C MET A 1 -7.46 -8.49 12.69
N LEU A 2 -7.36 -7.70 13.74
CA LEU A 2 -8.31 -6.61 13.98
C LEU A 2 -8.03 -5.41 13.08
N GLN A 3 -9.11 -4.74 12.61
CA GLN A 3 -8.99 -3.55 11.75
C GLN A 3 -8.15 -2.42 12.38
N PRO A 4 -8.29 -2.11 13.70
CA PRO A 4 -7.44 -1.09 14.30
C PRO A 4 -5.95 -1.40 14.22
N GLU A 5 -5.57 -2.67 14.33
CA GLU A 5 -4.17 -3.09 14.20
C GLU A 5 -3.65 -2.89 12.77
N LEU A 6 -4.47 -3.23 11.77
CA LEU A 6 -4.11 -3.01 10.37
C LEU A 6 -3.94 -1.51 10.08
N LYS A 7 -4.82 -0.69 10.62
CA LYS A 7 -4.71 0.77 10.47
C LYS A 7 -3.42 1.29 11.07
N LEU A 8 -3.04 0.81 12.25
CA LEU A 8 -1.78 1.21 12.89
C LEU A 8 -0.57 0.85 12.03
N ARG A 9 -0.60 -0.31 11.38
CA ARG A 9 0.47 -0.74 10.47
C ARG A 9 0.56 0.18 9.26
N ARG A 10 -0.58 0.53 8.66
CA ARG A 10 -0.61 1.47 7.54
C ARG A 10 -0.10 2.85 7.97
N ASP A 11 -0.52 3.32 9.15
CA ASP A 11 -0.08 4.61 9.66
C ASP A 11 1.41 4.64 9.96
N LYS A 12 1.99 3.53 10.40
CA LYS A 12 3.43 3.40 10.61
C LYS A 12 4.19 3.60 9.29
N ILE A 13 3.69 3.01 8.21
CA ILE A 13 4.26 3.22 6.87
C ILE A 13 4.12 4.68 6.47
N ARG A 14 2.96 5.30 6.73
CA ARG A 14 2.73 6.72 6.42
C ARG A 14 3.72 7.65 7.13
N VAL A 15 4.04 7.36 8.38
CA VAL A 15 5.03 8.16 9.13
C VAL A 15 6.39 8.12 8.41
N LEU A 16 6.82 6.95 8.00
CA LEU A 16 8.08 6.79 7.27
C LEU A 16 8.03 7.45 5.89
N MET A 17 6.88 7.37 5.22
CA MET A 17 6.67 8.05 3.94
C MET A 17 6.81 9.57 4.10
N ALA A 18 6.19 10.12 5.14
CA ALA A 18 6.27 11.56 5.40
C ALA A 18 7.71 12.01 5.63
N GLN A 19 8.51 11.21 6.30
CA GLN A 19 9.93 11.52 6.53
C GLN A 19 10.74 11.58 5.24
N GLN A 20 10.32 10.86 4.21
CA GLN A 20 10.99 10.83 2.91
C GLN A 20 10.25 11.62 1.84
N GLU A 21 9.23 12.37 2.23
CA GLU A 21 8.41 13.19 1.32
C GLU A 21 7.72 12.36 0.23
N ILE A 22 7.33 11.13 0.56
CA ILE A 22 6.59 10.25 -0.33
C ILE A 22 5.09 10.47 -0.13
N ASP A 23 4.36 10.71 -1.23
CA ASP A 23 2.94 11.05 -1.17
C ASP A 23 2.03 9.84 -1.15
N ALA A 24 2.46 8.73 -1.74
CA ALA A 24 1.66 7.52 -1.81
C ALA A 24 2.52 6.29 -2.02
N ALA A 25 1.96 5.13 -1.69
CA ALA A 25 2.56 3.82 -1.90
C ALA A 25 1.60 2.92 -2.67
N LEU A 26 2.15 2.08 -3.54
CA LEU A 26 1.38 1.05 -4.23
C LEU A 26 1.92 -0.30 -3.81
N ILE A 27 1.10 -1.10 -3.14
CA ILE A 27 1.50 -2.38 -2.55
C ILE A 27 0.86 -3.52 -3.31
N THR A 28 1.67 -4.47 -3.78
CA THR A 28 1.23 -5.63 -4.54
C THR A 28 1.76 -6.96 -4.00
N CYS A 29 2.88 -6.93 -3.28
CA CYS A 29 3.51 -8.13 -2.73
C CYS A 29 2.63 -8.77 -1.66
N ASN A 30 2.48 -10.09 -1.71
CA ASN A 30 1.61 -10.83 -0.78
C ASN A 30 1.94 -10.58 0.69
N VAL A 31 3.22 -10.58 1.04
CA VAL A 31 3.66 -10.35 2.42
C VAL A 31 3.21 -8.99 2.91
N ASN A 32 3.38 -7.97 2.07
CA ASN A 32 3.01 -6.61 2.43
C ASN A 32 1.50 -6.38 2.41
N LEU A 33 0.77 -7.09 1.55
CA LEU A 33 -0.70 -7.07 1.57
C LEU A 33 -1.24 -7.69 2.86
N ILE A 34 -0.66 -8.80 3.30
CA ILE A 34 -1.04 -9.40 4.58
C ILE A 34 -0.75 -8.44 5.73
N TYR A 35 0.42 -7.80 5.72
CA TYR A 35 0.81 -6.87 6.78
C TYR A 35 -0.15 -5.66 6.86
N THR A 36 -0.51 -5.09 5.71
CA THR A 36 -1.27 -3.83 5.64
C THR A 36 -2.76 -4.00 5.53
N TYR A 37 -3.22 -5.09 4.90
CA TYR A 37 -4.64 -5.31 4.61
C TYR A 37 -5.21 -6.55 5.30
N GLY A 38 -4.36 -7.47 5.70
CA GLY A 38 -4.77 -8.69 6.42
C GLY A 38 -5.09 -9.87 5.52
N ARG A 39 -4.99 -9.72 4.20
CA ARG A 39 -5.26 -10.81 3.25
C ARG A 39 -4.58 -10.57 1.93
N VAL A 40 -4.36 -11.66 1.19
CA VAL A 40 -3.81 -11.60 -0.16
C VAL A 40 -4.94 -11.39 -1.17
N VAL A 41 -4.76 -10.46 -2.09
CA VAL A 41 -5.70 -10.22 -3.19
C VAL A 41 -4.91 -10.06 -4.49
N SER A 42 -5.59 -10.32 -5.62
CA SER A 42 -5.01 -10.11 -6.94
C SER A 42 -5.25 -8.65 -7.34
N GLY A 43 -4.33 -7.76 -6.99
CA GLY A 43 -4.50 -6.35 -7.28
C GLY A 43 -3.51 -5.48 -6.55
N TYR A 44 -3.92 -4.26 -6.26
CA TYR A 44 -3.07 -3.23 -5.68
C TYR A 44 -3.72 -2.60 -4.48
N LEU A 45 -2.95 -2.39 -3.42
CA LEU A 45 -3.36 -1.52 -2.31
C LEU A 45 -2.69 -0.16 -2.53
N TYR A 46 -3.48 0.87 -2.74
CA TYR A 46 -3.00 2.25 -2.84
C TYR A 46 -3.08 2.90 -1.48
N LEU A 47 -1.93 3.29 -0.95
CA LEU A 47 -1.82 3.89 0.38
C LEU A 47 -1.39 5.34 0.25
N PRO A 48 -2.35 6.30 0.20
CA PRO A 48 -2.00 7.72 0.17
C PRO A 48 -1.61 8.20 1.55
N LEU A 49 -0.78 9.25 1.60
CA LEU A 49 -0.29 9.80 2.86
C LEU A 49 -1.41 10.42 3.71
N ASN A 50 -2.34 11.12 3.07
CA ASN A 50 -3.35 11.94 3.74
C ASN A 50 -4.78 11.53 3.43
N ALA A 51 -5.01 10.28 3.02
CA ALA A 51 -6.35 9.77 2.72
C ALA A 51 -6.44 8.28 3.06
N PRO A 52 -7.66 7.73 3.19
CA PRO A 52 -7.80 6.30 3.46
C PRO A 52 -7.23 5.44 2.34
N ALA A 53 -6.72 4.26 2.71
CA ALA A 53 -6.21 3.29 1.75
C ALA A 53 -7.34 2.78 0.85
N ARG A 54 -7.02 2.50 -0.42
CA ARG A 54 -7.97 1.97 -1.40
C ARG A 54 -7.43 0.71 -2.03
N LEU A 55 -8.31 -0.26 -2.26
CA LEU A 55 -7.94 -1.54 -2.84
C LEU A 55 -8.47 -1.63 -4.27
N PHE A 56 -7.59 -1.96 -5.22
CA PHE A 56 -7.95 -2.16 -6.61
C PHE A 56 -7.73 -3.63 -6.96
N ILE A 57 -8.83 -4.35 -7.23
CA ILE A 57 -8.80 -5.80 -7.42
C ILE A 57 -8.94 -6.14 -8.91
N LYS A 58 -8.02 -6.95 -9.42
CA LYS A 58 -7.97 -7.32 -10.84
C LYS A 58 -9.05 -8.31 -11.25
N ARG A 59 -9.53 -9.13 -10.32
CA ARG A 59 -10.53 -10.15 -10.62
C ARG A 59 -11.77 -9.93 -9.78
N PRO A 60 -12.96 -10.19 -10.37
CA PRO A 60 -14.16 -10.19 -9.54
C PRO A 60 -14.00 -11.27 -8.47
N ASN A 61 -14.16 -10.87 -7.25
CA ASN A 61 -14.31 -11.78 -6.14
C ASN A 61 -15.39 -11.19 -5.25
N ASN A 62 -15.78 -11.91 -4.20
CA ASN A 62 -16.90 -11.50 -3.37
C ASN A 62 -16.52 -10.40 -2.36
N ILE A 63 -15.44 -9.67 -2.63
CA ILE A 63 -15.01 -8.57 -1.78
C ILE A 63 -15.64 -7.29 -2.28
N GLU A 64 -16.52 -6.73 -1.45
CA GLU A 64 -17.15 -5.44 -1.72
C GLU A 64 -16.94 -4.53 -0.53
N GLY A 65 -16.83 -3.24 -0.77
CA GLY A 65 -16.63 -2.27 0.29
C GLY A 65 -16.44 -0.86 -0.25
N GLU A 66 -16.49 0.10 0.64
CA GLU A 66 -16.45 1.52 0.32
C GLU A 66 -15.17 1.92 -0.43
N HIS A 67 -14.04 1.31 -0.07
CA HIS A 67 -12.73 1.65 -0.66
C HIS A 67 -12.17 0.53 -1.52
N ILE A 68 -13.04 -0.29 -2.10
CA ILE A 68 -12.67 -1.41 -2.96
C ILE A 68 -13.19 -1.15 -4.37
N HIS A 69 -12.29 -1.23 -5.35
CA HIS A 69 -12.59 -0.92 -6.74
C HIS A 69 -12.11 -2.05 -7.65
N SER A 70 -12.79 -2.24 -8.77
CA SER A 70 -12.37 -3.19 -9.80
C SER A 70 -11.36 -2.55 -10.73
N ILE A 71 -10.34 -3.31 -11.14
CA ILE A 71 -9.34 -2.86 -12.10
C ILE A 71 -9.00 -4.02 -13.04
N ARG A 72 -8.77 -3.73 -14.30
CA ARG A 72 -8.38 -4.73 -15.30
C ARG A 72 -6.89 -4.70 -15.59
N LYS A 73 -6.31 -3.50 -15.62
CA LYS A 73 -4.89 -3.31 -15.93
C LYS A 73 -4.36 -2.09 -15.18
N PRO A 74 -3.05 -2.06 -14.88
CA PRO A 74 -2.48 -0.97 -14.09
C PRO A 74 -2.60 0.41 -14.75
N GLU A 75 -2.72 0.47 -16.07
CA GLU A 75 -2.90 1.74 -16.78
C GLU A 75 -4.19 2.48 -16.40
N GLN A 76 -5.14 1.79 -15.78
CA GLN A 76 -6.37 2.40 -15.28
C GLN A 76 -6.19 3.14 -13.95
N LEU A 77 -5.08 2.91 -13.24
CA LEU A 77 -4.86 3.49 -11.90
C LEU A 77 -4.99 5.01 -11.87
N PRO A 78 -4.34 5.79 -12.77
CA PRO A 78 -4.47 7.24 -12.71
C PRO A 78 -5.90 7.73 -12.85
N ASP A 79 -6.67 7.14 -13.76
CA ASP A 79 -8.08 7.52 -13.97
C ASP A 79 -8.95 7.14 -12.77
N LEU A 80 -8.74 5.95 -12.21
CA LEU A 80 -9.47 5.50 -11.03
C LEU A 80 -9.19 6.38 -9.81
N LEU A 81 -7.95 6.82 -9.64
CA LEU A 81 -7.60 7.74 -8.57
C LEU A 81 -8.32 9.09 -8.72
N LYS A 82 -8.40 9.59 -9.95
CA LYS A 82 -9.15 10.82 -10.23
C LYS A 82 -10.63 10.66 -9.94
N GLU A 83 -11.22 9.52 -10.32
CA GLU A 83 -12.62 9.22 -10.02
C GLU A 83 -12.89 9.15 -8.52
N CYS A 84 -11.89 8.73 -7.74
CA CYS A 84 -11.99 8.69 -6.29
C CYS A 84 -11.79 10.07 -5.63
N GLY A 85 -11.51 11.10 -6.43
CA GLY A 85 -11.22 12.43 -5.91
C GLY A 85 -9.83 12.57 -5.31
N LEU A 86 -8.93 11.65 -5.62
CA LEU A 86 -7.55 11.70 -5.14
C LEU A 86 -6.64 12.36 -6.16
N PRO A 87 -5.76 13.28 -5.74
CA PRO A 87 -4.77 13.84 -6.65
C PRO A 87 -3.73 12.78 -7.00
N LEU A 88 -3.13 12.90 -8.19
CA LEU A 88 -2.00 12.06 -8.54
C LEU A 88 -0.81 12.41 -7.65
N PRO A 89 -0.06 11.41 -7.17
CA PRO A 89 1.06 11.68 -6.26
C PRO A 89 2.22 12.36 -7.00
N ALA A 90 2.89 13.28 -6.32
CA ALA A 90 4.14 13.85 -6.85
C ALA A 90 5.28 12.84 -6.70
N LYS A 91 5.26 12.06 -5.62
CA LYS A 91 6.25 11.02 -5.37
C LYS A 91 5.54 9.75 -4.91
N LEU A 92 5.76 8.66 -5.65
CA LEU A 92 5.11 7.37 -5.41
C LEU A 92 6.17 6.31 -5.15
N MET A 93 5.99 5.51 -4.10
CA MET A 93 6.87 4.36 -3.88
C MET A 93 6.23 3.08 -4.39
N LEU A 94 7.04 2.25 -5.05
CA LEU A 94 6.69 0.91 -5.50
C LEU A 94 7.59 -0.10 -4.78
N GLU A 95 7.17 -1.34 -4.76
CA GLU A 95 7.96 -2.43 -4.17
C GLU A 95 9.03 -2.91 -5.16
N GLY A 96 10.06 -2.09 -5.37
CA GLY A 96 11.04 -2.32 -6.43
C GLY A 96 11.82 -3.63 -6.31
N ASP A 97 12.07 -4.12 -5.09
CA ASP A 97 12.76 -5.38 -4.88
C ASP A 97 11.86 -6.60 -5.04
N GLU A 98 10.54 -6.40 -5.00
CA GLU A 98 9.56 -7.49 -5.07
C GLU A 98 8.92 -7.62 -6.45
N LEU A 99 8.93 -6.55 -7.24
CA LEU A 99 8.34 -6.52 -8.57
C LEU A 99 9.38 -6.97 -9.61
N SER A 100 8.90 -7.62 -10.69
CA SER A 100 9.75 -7.85 -11.84
C SER A 100 10.09 -6.50 -12.50
N TYR A 101 11.16 -6.47 -13.28
CA TYR A 101 11.53 -5.27 -14.02
C TYR A 101 10.38 -4.79 -14.92
N THR A 102 9.73 -5.73 -15.60
CA THR A 102 8.60 -5.42 -16.48
C THR A 102 7.44 -4.81 -15.72
N GLU A 103 7.07 -5.37 -14.57
CA GLU A 103 5.98 -4.85 -13.75
C GLU A 103 6.33 -3.47 -13.18
N TYR A 104 7.54 -3.30 -12.69
CA TYR A 104 7.99 -2.01 -12.16
C TYR A 104 7.92 -0.92 -13.21
N THR A 105 8.48 -1.19 -14.40
CA THR A 105 8.47 -0.22 -15.50
C THR A 105 7.06 0.11 -15.96
N ARG A 106 6.19 -0.91 -16.04
CA ARG A 106 4.80 -0.71 -16.44
C ARG A 106 4.04 0.17 -15.45
N LEU A 107 4.21 -0.07 -14.17
CA LEU A 107 3.56 0.74 -13.13
C LEU A 107 4.12 2.17 -13.11
N ALA A 108 5.42 2.32 -13.23
CA ALA A 108 6.04 3.65 -13.30
C ALA A 108 5.55 4.45 -14.50
N ALA A 109 5.35 3.78 -15.64
CA ALA A 109 4.85 4.42 -16.85
C ALA A 109 3.41 4.92 -16.73
N CYS A 110 2.63 4.37 -15.80
CA CYS A 110 1.27 4.85 -15.52
C CYS A 110 1.26 6.27 -14.91
N PHE A 111 2.37 6.68 -14.33
CA PHE A 111 2.51 7.97 -13.63
C PHE A 111 3.70 8.74 -14.22
N PRO A 112 3.58 9.24 -15.47
CA PRO A 112 4.74 9.81 -16.17
C PRO A 112 5.28 11.09 -15.54
N GLU A 113 4.45 11.83 -14.82
CA GLU A 113 4.86 13.07 -14.14
C GLU A 113 5.22 12.87 -12.68
N THR A 114 5.17 11.63 -12.20
CA THR A 114 5.42 11.27 -10.81
C THR A 114 6.87 10.78 -10.66
N THR A 115 7.52 11.21 -9.58
CA THR A 115 8.80 10.63 -9.18
C THR A 115 8.53 9.27 -8.52
N VAL A 116 9.03 8.20 -9.13
CA VAL A 116 8.85 6.84 -8.63
C VAL A 116 10.12 6.40 -7.91
N VAL A 117 9.94 5.88 -6.69
CA VAL A 117 11.07 5.43 -5.85
C VAL A 117 10.83 4.00 -5.37
N ASN A 118 11.91 3.30 -5.00
CA ASN A 118 11.81 1.98 -4.42
C ASN A 118 11.49 2.08 -2.93
N GLY A 119 10.29 1.64 -2.56
CA GLY A 119 9.81 1.67 -1.17
C GLY A 119 10.04 0.40 -0.39
N THR A 120 10.67 -0.63 -0.98
CA THR A 120 10.89 -1.91 -0.32
C THR A 120 11.65 -1.77 1.00
N PRO A 121 12.77 -1.01 1.06
CA PRO A 121 13.47 -0.83 2.34
C PRO A 121 12.62 -0.14 3.40
N LEU A 122 11.81 0.83 3.01
CA LEU A 122 10.91 1.55 3.91
C LEU A 122 9.87 0.61 4.51
N ILE A 123 9.23 -0.21 3.68
CA ILE A 123 8.22 -1.16 4.13
C ILE A 123 8.84 -2.22 5.04
N ARG A 124 10.02 -2.72 4.70
CA ARG A 124 10.75 -3.66 5.56
C ARG A 124 11.06 -3.07 6.92
N LYS A 125 11.46 -1.80 6.94
CA LYS A 125 11.71 -1.08 8.19
C LYS A 125 10.42 -0.98 9.03
N ALA A 126 9.29 -0.65 8.41
CA ALA A 126 8.02 -0.58 9.10
C ALA A 126 7.63 -1.94 9.69
N ARG A 127 7.88 -3.03 8.96
CA ARG A 127 7.55 -4.38 9.42
C ARG A 127 8.47 -4.84 10.56
N SER A 128 9.70 -4.37 10.60
CA SER A 128 10.67 -4.76 11.63
C SER A 128 10.46 -4.05 12.95
N VAL A 129 9.78 -2.90 12.96
CA VAL A 129 9.50 -2.12 14.15
C VAL A 129 8.08 -2.39 14.61
N LYS A 130 7.93 -2.97 15.80
CA LYS A 130 6.62 -3.29 16.35
C LYS A 130 5.96 -2.02 16.92
N THR A 131 4.63 -1.94 16.80
CA THR A 131 3.86 -0.89 17.46
C THR A 131 3.83 -1.12 18.96
N ASN A 132 3.50 -0.08 19.74
CA ASN A 132 3.36 -0.23 21.18
C ASN A 132 2.28 -1.26 21.54
N ILE A 133 1.21 -1.33 20.76
CA ILE A 133 0.15 -2.30 20.97
C ILE A 133 0.66 -3.71 20.77
N GLU A 134 1.43 -3.95 19.71
CA GLU A 134 2.04 -5.27 19.44
C GLU A 134 2.96 -5.69 20.58
N ILE A 135 3.77 -4.78 21.10
CA ILE A 135 4.67 -5.05 22.22
C ILE A 135 3.87 -5.43 23.48
N GLU A 136 2.81 -4.71 23.78
CA GLU A 136 1.95 -5.01 24.92
C GLU A 136 1.28 -6.37 24.78
N MET A 137 0.79 -6.70 23.60
CA MET A 137 0.19 -8.00 23.34
C MET A 137 1.17 -9.14 23.58
N PHE A 138 2.41 -9.01 23.16
CA PHE A 138 3.44 -10.01 23.41
C PHE A 138 3.74 -10.16 24.90
N ARG A 139 3.77 -9.07 25.66
CA ARG A 139 3.99 -9.12 27.10
C ARG A 139 2.85 -9.81 27.81
N ARG A 140 1.61 -9.54 27.41
CA ARG A 140 0.43 -10.18 28.00
C ARG A 140 0.35 -11.66 27.69
N SER A 141 0.98 -12.11 26.65
CA SER A 141 1.06 -13.52 26.28
C SER A 141 2.03 -14.31 27.14
N GLY A 142 2.67 -13.68 28.12
CA GLY A 142 3.60 -14.36 29.02
C GLY A 142 4.99 -14.52 28.46
N ILE A 143 5.34 -13.74 27.52
CA ILE A 143 6.65 -13.77 26.89
C ILE A 143 7.58 -12.79 27.58
#